data_f218c9f6c62d45b87399bcf131c12c30
#
_entry.id   f218c9f6c62d45b87399bcf131c12c30
#
_cell.length_a   1.000
_cell.length_b   1.000
_cell.length_c   1.000
_cell.angle_alpha   90.00
_cell.angle_beta   90.00
_cell.angle_gamma   90.00
#
_symmetry.space_group_name_H-M   'P 1'
#
loop_
_entity.id
_entity.type
_entity.pdbx_description
1 polymer ?
#
loop_
_entity_poly.entity_id
_entity_poly.type
_entity_poly.pdbx_seq_one_letter_code
_entity_poly.pdbx_strand_id
1 'polypeptide(L)'
;MKVLWITNILFPEAEQLLSGSGELKASGGWMLGAANALLQKEGIKLYVASVSNKVSSLVKLEGKKIIYYVLPLGKGNLRVNLQYVPYWKQVQQEAQPDVVHIHGTEFSHGHAYMKACSCDNVVISIQGLTSAYAPYYYSGLSRLSLIHI
;
A
#
# COMPACT_ATOMS: atom_id res chain seq x y z
N MET A 1 -17.06 -2.78 11.21
CA MET A 1 -15.67 -2.34 11.43
C MET A 1 -15.10 -1.82 10.14
N LYS A 2 -14.49 -0.65 10.13
CA LYS A 2 -13.84 0.00 9.00
C LYS A 2 -12.34 -0.30 9.04
N VAL A 3 -11.81 -0.92 8.01
CA VAL A 3 -10.39 -1.29 7.93
C VAL A 3 -9.75 -0.53 6.78
N LEU A 4 -8.66 0.17 7.03
CA LEU A 4 -7.84 0.81 6.00
C LEU A 4 -6.56 0.01 5.80
N TRP A 5 -6.34 -0.51 4.60
CA TRP A 5 -5.07 -1.06 4.20
C TRP A 5 -4.23 -0.01 3.47
N ILE A 6 -2.98 0.11 3.87
CA ILE A 6 -1.97 0.90 3.15
C ILE A 6 -1.05 -0.09 2.47
N THR A 7 -1.01 -0.06 1.14
CA THR A 7 -0.37 -1.09 0.32
C THR A 7 0.69 -0.51 -0.59
N ASN A 8 1.71 -1.32 -0.88
CA ASN A 8 2.80 -0.97 -1.78
C ASN A 8 2.44 -1.14 -3.26
N ILE A 9 1.32 -1.80 -3.53
CA ILE A 9 0.85 -2.09 -4.89
C ILE A 9 -0.55 -1.55 -5.11
N LEU A 10 -0.84 -1.18 -6.34
CA LEU A 10 -2.18 -0.83 -6.77
C LEU A 10 -2.96 -2.11 -7.07
N PHE A 11 -4.16 -2.24 -6.51
CA PHE A 11 -5.01 -3.40 -6.78
C PHE A 11 -5.51 -3.39 -8.24
N PRO A 12 -5.68 -4.56 -8.86
CA PRO A 12 -6.11 -4.67 -10.26
C PRO A 12 -7.40 -3.90 -10.55
N GLU A 13 -8.40 -3.97 -9.66
CA GLU A 13 -9.66 -3.23 -9.81
C GLU A 13 -9.44 -1.71 -9.77
N ALA A 14 -8.58 -1.22 -8.87
CA ALA A 14 -8.24 0.20 -8.82
C ALA A 14 -7.47 0.65 -10.07
N GLU A 15 -6.59 -0.20 -10.59
CA GLU A 15 -5.88 0.07 -11.85
C GLU A 15 -6.83 0.14 -13.05
N GLN A 16 -7.78 -0.77 -13.12
CA GLN A 16 -8.83 -0.80 -14.14
C GLN A 16 -9.70 0.47 -14.08
N LEU A 17 -10.14 0.85 -12.88
CA LEU A 17 -10.94 2.07 -12.68
C LEU A 17 -10.19 3.34 -13.07
N LEU A 18 -8.87 3.39 -12.85
CA LEU A 18 -8.04 4.55 -13.26
C LEU A 18 -7.81 4.62 -14.77
N SER A 19 -7.60 3.46 -15.41
CA SER A 19 -7.23 3.40 -16.83
C SER A 19 -8.42 3.38 -17.77
N GLY A 20 -9.62 3.03 -17.27
CA GLY A 20 -10.79 2.79 -18.10
C GLY A 20 -10.63 1.58 -19.06
N SER A 21 -9.54 0.79 -18.91
CA SER A 21 -9.26 -0.37 -19.76
C SER A 21 -9.90 -1.62 -19.17
N GLY A 22 -10.46 -2.48 -20.03
CA GLY A 22 -11.08 -3.74 -19.61
C GLY A 22 -10.10 -4.84 -19.16
N GLU A 23 -8.79 -4.61 -19.25
CA GLU A 23 -7.77 -5.61 -18.90
C GLU A 23 -7.40 -5.56 -17.43
N LEU A 24 -7.60 -6.68 -16.73
CA LEU A 24 -7.12 -6.91 -15.37
C LEU A 24 -5.66 -7.39 -15.45
N LYS A 25 -4.72 -6.55 -15.01
CA LYS A 25 -3.34 -7.00 -14.82
C LYS A 25 -3.23 -7.85 -13.56
N ALA A 26 -2.64 -9.03 -13.69
CA ALA A 26 -2.40 -9.93 -12.57
C ALA A 26 -1.25 -9.40 -11.69
N SER A 27 -1.54 -8.50 -10.77
CA SER A 27 -0.60 -8.03 -9.76
C SER A 27 -1.18 -8.19 -8.35
N GLY A 28 -0.33 -8.52 -7.38
CA GLY A 28 -0.72 -8.57 -5.97
C GLY A 28 -1.65 -9.71 -5.54
N GLY A 29 -1.55 -10.88 -6.17
CA GLY A 29 -2.47 -12.00 -5.97
C GLY A 29 -2.71 -12.39 -4.51
N TRP A 30 -1.67 -12.42 -3.67
CA TRP A 30 -1.81 -12.76 -2.25
C TRP A 30 -2.60 -11.70 -1.46
N MET A 31 -2.38 -10.41 -1.76
CA MET A 31 -3.12 -9.32 -1.11
C MET A 31 -4.58 -9.32 -1.51
N LEU A 32 -4.87 -9.60 -2.79
CA LEU A 32 -6.23 -9.71 -3.28
C LEU A 32 -6.96 -10.89 -2.63
N GLY A 33 -6.28 -12.03 -2.49
CA GLY A 33 -6.80 -13.20 -1.77
C GLY A 33 -7.13 -12.88 -0.31
N ALA A 34 -6.22 -12.20 0.38
CA ALA A 34 -6.42 -11.76 1.76
C ALA A 34 -7.56 -10.74 1.89
N ALA A 35 -7.67 -9.78 0.95
CA ALA A 35 -8.77 -8.81 0.93
C ALA A 35 -10.12 -9.50 0.73
N ASN A 36 -10.19 -10.44 -0.19
CA ASN A 36 -11.41 -11.21 -0.44
C ASN A 36 -11.81 -12.05 0.79
N ALA A 37 -10.84 -12.67 1.47
CA ALA A 37 -11.11 -13.42 2.70
C ALA A 37 -11.61 -12.50 3.83
N LEU A 38 -11.02 -11.31 3.97
CA LEU A 38 -11.45 -10.32 4.95
C LEU A 38 -12.90 -9.85 4.67
N LEU A 39 -13.24 -9.61 3.42
CA LEU A 39 -14.57 -9.16 2.98
C LEU A 39 -15.67 -10.22 3.09
N GLN A 40 -15.32 -11.46 3.38
CA GLN A 40 -16.30 -12.50 3.73
C GLN A 40 -16.77 -12.39 5.17
N LYS A 41 -16.06 -11.61 6.02
CA LYS A 41 -16.47 -11.39 7.39
C LYS A 41 -17.57 -10.32 7.44
N GLU A 42 -18.65 -10.62 8.15
CA GLU A 42 -19.76 -9.68 8.31
C GLU A 42 -19.32 -8.38 8.99
N GLY A 43 -19.90 -7.29 8.57
CA GLY A 43 -19.68 -5.97 9.16
C GLY A 43 -18.31 -5.34 8.85
N ILE A 44 -17.51 -5.90 7.92
CA ILE A 44 -16.26 -5.31 7.48
C ILE A 44 -16.50 -4.40 6.28
N LYS A 45 -15.97 -3.17 6.37
CA LYS A 45 -15.82 -2.24 5.25
C LYS A 45 -14.34 -1.99 5.01
N LEU A 46 -13.85 -2.39 3.83
CA LEU A 46 -12.45 -2.31 3.47
C LEU A 46 -12.18 -1.08 2.59
N TYR A 47 -11.19 -0.31 3.00
CA TYR A 47 -10.56 0.75 2.24
C TYR A 47 -9.14 0.33 1.91
N VAL A 48 -8.66 0.62 0.71
CA VAL A 48 -7.28 0.34 0.31
C VAL A 48 -6.66 1.62 -0.23
N ALA A 49 -5.55 2.04 0.35
CA ALA A 49 -4.79 3.20 -0.07
C ALA A 49 -3.44 2.77 -0.64
N SER A 50 -3.12 3.28 -1.82
CA SER A 50 -1.87 2.99 -2.53
C SER A 50 -1.31 4.28 -3.13
N VAL A 51 -0.05 4.26 -3.52
CA VAL A 51 0.58 5.35 -4.29
C VAL A 51 0.80 4.95 -5.73
N SER A 52 0.63 5.89 -6.66
CA SER A 52 0.82 5.63 -8.09
C SER A 52 1.30 6.90 -8.82
N ASN A 53 2.12 6.70 -9.85
CA ASN A 53 2.53 7.76 -10.77
C ASN A 53 1.45 8.08 -11.83
N LYS A 54 0.34 7.34 -11.82
CA LYS A 54 -0.79 7.54 -12.76
C LYS A 54 -1.71 8.68 -12.35
N VAL A 55 -1.55 9.20 -11.13
CA VAL A 55 -2.36 10.30 -10.61
C VAL A 55 -1.48 11.46 -10.17
N SER A 56 -1.99 12.70 -10.31
CA SER A 56 -1.31 13.93 -9.88
C SER A 56 -1.87 14.51 -8.57
N SER A 57 -3.00 13.99 -8.11
CA SER A 57 -3.67 14.34 -6.85
C SER A 57 -4.29 13.10 -6.24
N LEU A 58 -4.80 13.21 -5.01
CA LEU A 58 -5.56 12.14 -4.38
C LEU A 58 -6.83 11.83 -5.19
N VAL A 59 -7.00 10.57 -5.54
CA VAL A 59 -8.17 10.06 -6.24
C VAL A 59 -8.86 9.01 -5.38
N LYS A 60 -10.17 9.16 -5.20
CA LYS A 60 -11.02 8.16 -4.58
C LYS A 60 -11.77 7.38 -5.66
N LEU A 61 -11.75 6.07 -5.58
CA LEU A 61 -12.42 5.17 -6.52
C LEU A 61 -13.35 4.23 -5.75
N GLU A 62 -14.54 4.04 -6.27
CA GLU A 62 -15.51 3.10 -5.72
C GLU A 62 -15.48 1.80 -6.53
N GLY A 63 -14.83 0.78 -5.97
CA GLY A 63 -14.87 -0.57 -6.50
C GLY A 63 -16.13 -1.32 -6.08
N LYS A 64 -16.25 -2.59 -6.50
CA LYS A 64 -17.43 -3.44 -6.22
C LYS A 64 -17.64 -3.67 -4.72
N LYS A 65 -16.57 -3.86 -3.96
CA LYS A 65 -16.60 -4.15 -2.53
C LYS A 65 -15.58 -3.36 -1.72
N ILE A 66 -14.65 -2.69 -2.39
CA ILE A 66 -13.52 -1.98 -1.78
C ILE A 66 -13.56 -0.53 -2.24
N ILE A 67 -13.31 0.40 -1.33
CA ILE A 67 -13.09 1.79 -1.66
C ILE A 67 -11.58 2.01 -1.73
N TYR A 68 -11.11 2.56 -2.84
CA TYR A 68 -9.70 2.81 -3.07
C TYR A 68 -9.36 4.29 -2.94
N TYR A 69 -8.21 4.57 -2.35
CA TYR A 69 -7.56 5.88 -2.38
C TYR A 69 -6.23 5.74 -3.11
N VAL A 70 -6.05 6.49 -4.17
CA VAL A 70 -4.79 6.50 -4.92
C VAL A 70 -4.12 7.85 -4.75
N LEU A 71 -2.96 7.83 -4.11
CA LEU A 71 -2.16 9.02 -3.84
C LEU A 71 -1.13 9.18 -4.96
N PRO A 72 -0.77 10.43 -5.32
CA PRO A 72 0.29 10.66 -6.29
C PRO A 72 1.63 10.18 -5.75
N LEU A 73 2.46 9.59 -6.61
CA LEU A 73 3.81 9.20 -6.26
C LEU A 73 4.66 10.46 -6.00
N GLY A 74 5.11 10.63 -4.76
CA GLY A 74 5.98 11.74 -4.37
C GLY A 74 7.40 11.59 -4.90
N LYS A 75 8.10 12.70 -5.03
CA LYS A 75 9.52 12.70 -5.38
C LYS A 75 10.36 12.30 -4.16
N GLY A 76 11.25 11.33 -4.31
CA GLY A 76 12.19 10.88 -3.27
C GLY A 76 11.73 9.61 -2.54
N ASN A 77 12.54 8.56 -2.62
CA ASN A 77 12.09 7.19 -2.38
C ASN A 77 12.21 6.70 -0.92
N LEU A 78 13.06 7.28 -0.09
CA LEU A 78 13.47 6.64 1.17
C LEU A 78 13.33 7.54 2.41
N ARG A 79 12.99 8.81 2.25
CA ARG A 79 12.73 9.72 3.38
C ARG A 79 11.23 9.89 3.55
N VAL A 80 10.79 10.07 4.80
CA VAL A 80 9.41 10.43 5.10
C VAL A 80 9.00 11.60 4.21
N ASN A 81 8.13 11.34 3.26
CA ASN A 81 7.72 12.37 2.33
C ASN A 81 6.54 13.15 2.93
N LEU A 82 6.83 14.33 3.46
CA LEU A 82 5.82 15.20 4.07
C LEU A 82 4.74 15.64 3.08
N GLN A 83 4.96 15.49 1.76
CA GLN A 83 3.94 15.77 0.74
C GLN A 83 2.71 14.87 0.88
N TYR A 84 2.85 13.70 1.52
CA TYR A 84 1.72 12.80 1.76
C TYR A 84 0.82 13.22 2.94
N VAL A 85 1.30 14.09 3.83
CA VAL A 85 0.56 14.47 5.04
C VAL A 85 -0.84 14.99 4.75
N PRO A 86 -1.07 15.94 3.81
CA PRO A 86 -2.42 16.42 3.52
C PRO A 86 -3.33 15.31 3.02
N TYR A 87 -2.82 14.45 2.14
CA TYR A 87 -3.59 13.34 1.58
C TYR A 87 -3.97 12.32 2.64
N TRP A 88 -3.04 11.98 3.54
CA TRP A 88 -3.34 11.04 4.62
C TRP A 88 -4.36 11.57 5.61
N LYS A 89 -4.31 12.87 5.93
CA LYS A 89 -5.35 13.52 6.76
C LYS A 89 -6.72 13.45 6.08
N GLN A 90 -6.79 13.68 4.78
CA GLN A 90 -8.03 13.55 4.02
C GLN A 90 -8.55 12.11 4.02
N VAL A 91 -7.69 11.13 3.73
CA VAL A 91 -8.06 9.70 3.77
C VAL A 91 -8.56 9.31 5.16
N GLN A 92 -7.87 9.72 6.22
CA GLN A 92 -8.28 9.47 7.61
C GLN A 92 -9.65 10.07 7.92
N GLN A 93 -9.87 11.30 7.50
CA GLN A 93 -11.14 12.02 7.73
C GLN A 93 -12.31 11.38 7.01
N GLU A 94 -12.11 10.93 5.77
CA GLU A 94 -13.15 10.31 4.95
C GLU A 94 -13.43 8.85 5.33
N ALA A 95 -12.39 8.05 5.53
CA ALA A 95 -12.53 6.63 5.85
C ALA A 95 -12.90 6.39 7.31
N GLN A 96 -12.36 7.20 8.23
CA GLN A 96 -12.51 7.03 9.70
C GLN A 96 -12.27 5.56 10.11
N PRO A 97 -11.07 4.99 9.81
CA PRO A 97 -10.83 3.57 10.03
C PRO A 97 -10.76 3.23 11.52
N ASP A 98 -11.39 2.13 11.89
CA ASP A 98 -11.24 1.54 13.23
C ASP A 98 -9.87 0.88 13.38
N VAL A 99 -9.35 0.32 12.26
CA VAL A 99 -8.02 -0.32 12.19
C VAL A 99 -7.34 0.09 10.89
N VAL A 100 -6.05 0.41 10.99
CA VAL A 100 -5.17 0.67 9.85
C VAL A 100 -4.11 -0.41 9.77
N HIS A 101 -4.02 -1.07 8.61
CA HIS A 101 -3.03 -2.11 8.38
C HIS A 101 -2.06 -1.68 7.28
N ILE A 102 -0.81 -1.43 7.67
CA ILE A 102 0.27 -1.10 6.74
C ILE A 102 0.94 -2.39 6.28
N HIS A 103 0.88 -2.65 4.99
CA HIS A 103 1.49 -3.82 4.36
C HIS A 103 2.88 -3.49 3.84
N GLY A 104 3.90 -3.90 4.60
CA GLY A 104 5.30 -3.68 4.28
C GLY A 104 5.85 -2.37 4.85
N THR A 105 7.17 -2.32 4.96
CA THR A 105 7.94 -1.17 5.49
C THR A 105 8.93 -0.64 4.47
N GLU A 106 8.87 -1.13 3.23
CA GLU A 106 9.83 -0.86 2.17
C GLU A 106 9.71 0.57 1.62
N PHE A 107 8.54 1.18 1.78
CA PHE A 107 8.25 2.52 1.26
C PHE A 107 7.85 3.50 2.35
N SER A 108 8.14 4.76 2.10
CA SER A 108 7.93 5.84 3.07
C SER A 108 6.48 6.25 3.30
N HIS A 109 5.55 5.86 2.41
CA HIS A 109 4.17 6.35 2.48
C HIS A 109 3.40 5.81 3.69
N GLY A 110 3.65 4.56 4.13
CA GLY A 110 3.10 4.05 5.39
C GLY A 110 3.62 4.81 6.62
N HIS A 111 4.91 5.10 6.64
CA HIS A 111 5.51 5.94 7.69
C HIS A 111 4.95 7.37 7.66
N ALA A 112 4.72 7.93 6.46
CA ALA A 112 4.10 9.25 6.31
C ALA A 112 2.66 9.27 6.88
N TYR A 113 1.89 8.19 6.73
CA TYR A 113 0.60 8.04 7.39
C TYR A 113 0.73 8.15 8.91
N MET A 114 1.64 7.39 9.52
CA MET A 114 1.87 7.40 10.97
C MET A 114 2.32 8.76 11.49
N LYS A 115 3.02 9.56 10.67
CA LYS A 115 3.38 10.96 11.01
C LYS A 115 2.23 11.94 10.85
N ALA A 116 1.28 11.66 9.95
CA ALA A 116 0.15 12.53 9.65
C ALA A 116 -1.04 12.30 10.58
N CYS A 117 -1.23 11.07 11.05
CA CYS A 117 -2.40 10.57 11.77
C CYS A 117 -1.99 9.90 13.09
N SER A 118 -2.98 9.47 13.90
CA SER A 118 -2.70 8.67 15.11
C SER A 118 -2.18 7.28 14.73
N CYS A 119 -1.37 6.72 15.62
CA CYS A 119 -0.83 5.36 15.50
C CYS A 119 -1.53 4.34 16.42
N ASP A 120 -2.54 4.76 17.19
CA ASP A 120 -3.14 3.93 18.23
C ASP A 120 -3.86 2.70 17.69
N ASN A 121 -4.32 2.76 16.44
CA ASN A 121 -5.02 1.69 15.75
C ASN A 121 -4.24 1.13 14.55
N VAL A 122 -2.92 1.30 14.52
CA VAL A 122 -2.07 0.87 13.40
C VAL A 122 -1.44 -0.48 13.67
N VAL A 123 -1.57 -1.38 12.70
CA VAL A 123 -0.86 -2.67 12.62
C VAL A 123 0.06 -2.65 11.41
N ILE A 124 1.27 -3.17 11.54
CA ILE A 124 2.25 -3.22 10.46
C ILE A 124 2.65 -4.68 10.21
N SER A 125 2.47 -5.15 8.98
CA SER A 125 3.02 -6.43 8.52
C SER A 125 4.38 -6.20 7.89
N ILE A 126 5.42 -6.76 8.48
CA ILE A 126 6.77 -6.76 7.93
C ILE A 126 6.89 -7.94 6.96
N GLN A 127 7.09 -7.66 5.68
CA GLN A 127 7.17 -8.70 4.65
C GLN A 127 8.55 -9.37 4.58
N GLY A 128 9.57 -8.73 5.12
CA GLY A 128 10.91 -9.28 5.23
C GLY A 128 11.80 -8.42 6.11
N LEU A 129 12.63 -9.07 6.90
CA LEU A 129 13.68 -8.42 7.69
C LEU A 129 14.94 -8.35 6.84
N THR A 130 15.13 -7.23 6.13
CA THR A 130 16.29 -7.01 5.24
C THR A 130 17.61 -7.27 5.96
N SER A 131 17.73 -6.90 7.23
CA SER A 131 18.90 -7.18 8.05
C SER A 131 19.16 -8.69 8.25
N ALA A 132 18.12 -9.50 8.32
CA ALA A 132 18.22 -10.94 8.44
C ALA A 132 18.54 -11.61 7.10
N TYR A 133 18.00 -11.08 6.00
CA TYR A 133 18.22 -11.63 4.67
C TYR A 133 19.50 -11.13 3.99
N ALA A 134 20.01 -9.97 4.37
CA ALA A 134 21.17 -9.35 3.72
C ALA A 134 22.39 -10.28 3.59
N PRO A 135 22.76 -11.12 4.59
CA PRO A 135 23.86 -12.06 4.45
C PRO A 135 23.63 -13.17 3.41
N TYR A 136 22.36 -13.45 3.10
CA TYR A 136 21.94 -14.56 2.23
C TYR A 136 21.42 -14.10 0.88
N TYR A 137 21.34 -12.79 0.66
CA TYR A 137 20.68 -12.20 -0.50
C TYR A 137 21.30 -12.66 -1.83
N TYR A 138 22.58 -12.98 -1.83
CA TYR A 138 23.32 -13.40 -3.01
C TYR A 138 23.42 -14.93 -3.17
N SER A 139 22.72 -15.72 -2.37
CA SER A 139 22.63 -17.18 -2.52
C SER A 139 23.99 -17.86 -2.69
N GLY A 140 25.03 -17.40 -1.99
CA GLY A 140 26.38 -17.94 -2.08
C GLY A 140 27.20 -17.42 -3.28
N LEU A 141 26.68 -16.52 -4.09
CA LEU A 141 27.44 -15.87 -5.16
C LEU A 141 28.50 -14.93 -4.55
N SER A 142 29.72 -14.97 -5.09
CA SER A 142 30.74 -14.03 -4.69
C SER A 142 30.42 -12.61 -5.16
N ARG A 143 30.95 -11.58 -4.46
CA ARG A 143 30.81 -10.18 -4.90
C ARG A 143 31.31 -9.95 -6.33
N LEU A 144 32.31 -10.71 -6.78
CA LEU A 144 32.88 -10.63 -8.14
C LEU A 144 31.90 -11.17 -9.19
N SER A 145 31.10 -12.18 -8.86
CA SER A 145 30.09 -12.72 -9.78
C SER A 145 28.93 -11.75 -10.06
N LEU A 146 28.71 -10.77 -9.19
CA LEU A 146 27.62 -9.79 -9.32
C LEU A 146 28.01 -8.57 -10.17
N ILE A 147 29.30 -8.37 -10.44
CA ILE A 147 29.80 -7.27 -11.27
C ILE A 147 29.57 -7.55 -12.77
N HIS A 148 29.30 -8.81 -13.13
CA HIS A 148 29.15 -9.27 -14.51
C HIS A 148 27.68 -9.55 -14.92
N ILE A 149 26.71 -9.22 -14.09
CA ILE A 149 25.27 -9.23 -14.39
C ILE A 149 24.79 -7.81 -14.62
#